data_3f344c91692dfa8d014537b481eadb5a
#
_entry.id   3f344c91692dfa8d014537b481eadb5a
#
_cell.length_a   1.000
_cell.length_b   1.000
_cell.length_c   1.000
_cell.angle_alpha   90.00
_cell.angle_beta   90.00
_cell.angle_gamma   90.00
#
_symmetry.space_group_name_H-M   'P 1'
#
loop_
_entity.id
_entity.type
_entity.pdbx_description
1 polymer ?
#
loop_
_entity_poly.entity_id
_entity_poly.type
_entity_poly.pdbx_seq_one_letter_code
_entity_poly.pdbx_strand_id
1 'polypeptide(L)'
;MGSSNKKKREKQKDFQKPKFKVGKDKPKASNFTDTSFKSKAIVMGHQSLSTVAPDVVQQFKHNLSLASSSKSDKQRREALAYLTSQLSAEPPINPVGTHAVLAKLLPLISDSSTPVRSQLLKLFRELPAEEVRHSVEQAIMFIRAGMTHLSADISNDSLGVMEWILDVAENDLIVCPGGWVKTLNSFCAMMGWALTTPKAGWSSGSRSGLRAKDASTYARQIAMLSRFLEAGLRPEAEIPEDESEMWDNLYRIPQDSNAFEHLNLYGTRRDEEGEMYPSRDARQRVFERRFLEAVLKGTDQAKKEGGATGRAAAGLDKVLQDGMGEYESSTAMDTQDLLSLW
;
A
#
# COMPACT_ATOMS: atom_id res chain seq x y z
N MET A 1 3.79 -83.96 -21.96
CA MET A 1 2.62 -83.17 -21.57
C MET A 1 2.60 -81.88 -22.37
N GLY A 2 1.69 -81.75 -23.35
CA GLY A 2 1.58 -80.57 -24.19
C GLY A 2 1.00 -79.36 -23.41
N SER A 3 1.63 -78.24 -23.44
CA SER A 3 1.09 -76.98 -22.83
C SER A 3 -0.20 -76.63 -23.56
N SER A 4 -1.29 -76.40 -22.83
CA SER A 4 -2.61 -76.15 -23.40
C SER A 4 -2.54 -74.90 -24.34
N ASN A 5 -3.32 -74.94 -25.45
CA ASN A 5 -3.39 -73.86 -26.43
C ASN A 5 -3.73 -72.51 -25.80
N LYS A 6 -4.35 -72.51 -24.65
CA LYS A 6 -4.63 -71.28 -23.83
C LYS A 6 -3.36 -70.67 -23.30
N LYS A 7 -2.44 -71.46 -22.72
CA LYS A 7 -1.14 -70.96 -22.22
C LYS A 7 -0.23 -70.47 -23.35
N LYS A 8 -0.30 -71.08 -24.56
CA LYS A 8 0.45 -70.61 -25.73
C LYS A 8 -0.08 -69.24 -26.21
N ARG A 9 -1.39 -69.03 -26.23
CA ARG A 9 -2.00 -67.74 -26.61
C ARG A 9 -1.71 -66.63 -25.57
N GLU A 10 -1.69 -66.95 -24.29
CA GLU A 10 -1.34 -65.99 -23.24
C GLU A 10 0.13 -65.58 -23.37
N LYS A 11 1.06 -66.47 -23.57
CA LYS A 11 2.48 -66.15 -23.83
C LYS A 11 2.67 -65.34 -25.11
N GLN A 12 1.93 -65.54 -26.17
CA GLN A 12 1.99 -64.72 -27.38
C GLN A 12 1.45 -63.35 -27.16
N LYS A 13 0.46 -63.11 -26.28
CA LYS A 13 -0.04 -61.78 -25.93
C LYS A 13 0.96 -61.00 -25.09
N ASP A 14 1.73 -61.66 -24.24
CA ASP A 14 2.75 -61.03 -23.40
C ASP A 14 3.91 -60.46 -24.23
N PHE A 15 4.20 -61.06 -25.41
CA PHE A 15 5.25 -60.61 -26.32
C PHE A 15 4.78 -59.64 -27.42
N GLN A 16 3.49 -59.36 -27.55
CA GLN A 16 3.00 -58.40 -28.53
C GLN A 16 3.22 -56.96 -28.04
N LYS A 17 3.96 -56.15 -28.81
CA LYS A 17 4.09 -54.72 -28.54
C LYS A 17 2.71 -54.06 -28.58
N PRO A 18 2.22 -53.48 -27.47
CA PRO A 18 0.92 -52.81 -27.48
C PRO A 18 0.97 -51.58 -28.37
N LYS A 19 -0.03 -51.40 -29.23
CA LYS A 19 -0.21 -50.17 -30.01
C LYS A 19 -0.81 -49.10 -29.10
N PHE A 20 -0.05 -48.05 -28.83
CA PHE A 20 -0.54 -46.91 -28.07
C PHE A 20 -1.41 -46.02 -28.97
N LYS A 21 -2.57 -45.63 -28.45
CA LYS A 21 -3.32 -44.50 -29.00
C LYS A 21 -2.94 -43.27 -28.19
N VAL A 22 -2.78 -42.14 -28.85
CA VAL A 22 -2.49 -40.86 -28.19
C VAL A 22 -3.57 -40.60 -27.13
N GLY A 23 -3.15 -40.36 -25.89
CA GLY A 23 -4.03 -40.00 -24.76
C GLY A 23 -4.60 -41.17 -23.95
N LYS A 24 -4.18 -42.43 -24.17
CA LYS A 24 -4.60 -43.58 -23.34
C LYS A 24 -3.41 -44.25 -22.71
N ASP A 25 -3.54 -44.53 -21.41
CA ASP A 25 -2.56 -45.34 -20.68
C ASP A 25 -2.43 -46.74 -21.24
N LYS A 26 -1.24 -47.32 -21.13
CA LYS A 26 -0.96 -48.69 -21.50
C LYS A 26 -1.84 -49.62 -20.68
N PRO A 27 -2.62 -50.55 -21.32
CA PRO A 27 -3.38 -51.51 -20.56
C PRO A 27 -2.44 -52.39 -19.72
N LYS A 28 -2.72 -52.45 -18.42
CA LYS A 28 -1.96 -53.27 -17.48
C LYS A 28 -2.22 -54.76 -17.76
N ALA A 29 -1.20 -55.60 -17.66
CA ALA A 29 -1.35 -57.02 -17.74
C ALA A 29 -2.24 -57.57 -16.60
N SER A 30 -2.97 -58.64 -16.78
CA SER A 30 -3.88 -59.21 -15.78
C SER A 30 -3.18 -59.70 -14.49
N ASN A 31 -1.87 -59.89 -14.54
CA ASN A 31 -0.99 -60.25 -13.42
C ASN A 31 -0.08 -59.07 -12.98
N PHE A 32 -0.45 -57.85 -13.32
CA PHE A 32 0.34 -56.69 -12.97
C PHE A 32 0.29 -56.45 -11.46
N THR A 33 1.43 -56.57 -10.80
CA THR A 33 1.61 -56.11 -9.43
C THR A 33 2.17 -54.69 -9.49
N ASP A 34 1.47 -53.73 -8.92
CA ASP A 34 1.94 -52.35 -8.85
C ASP A 34 3.08 -52.26 -7.82
N THR A 35 4.28 -52.17 -8.34
CA THR A 35 5.50 -51.99 -7.52
C THR A 35 5.90 -50.53 -7.41
N SER A 36 5.08 -49.59 -7.93
CA SER A 36 5.33 -48.15 -7.80
C SER A 36 5.08 -47.73 -6.36
N PHE A 37 6.13 -47.68 -5.60
CA PHE A 37 6.13 -47.12 -4.27
C PHE A 37 6.27 -45.59 -4.39
N LYS A 38 5.19 -44.88 -4.19
CA LYS A 38 5.26 -43.43 -3.91
C LYS A 38 5.47 -43.28 -2.42
N SER A 39 6.73 -43.04 -2.00
CA SER A 39 7.00 -42.58 -0.66
C SER A 39 6.32 -41.22 -0.48
N LYS A 40 5.20 -41.18 0.23
CA LYS A 40 4.76 -39.93 0.82
C LYS A 40 5.76 -39.64 1.91
N ALA A 41 6.52 -38.52 1.75
CA ALA A 41 7.27 -38.02 2.86
C ALA A 41 6.25 -37.78 3.98
N ILE A 42 6.32 -38.56 5.03
CA ILE A 42 5.63 -38.25 6.27
C ILE A 42 6.40 -37.05 6.80
N VAL A 43 5.89 -35.86 6.51
CA VAL A 43 6.31 -34.67 7.24
C VAL A 43 5.79 -34.88 8.64
N MET A 44 6.57 -35.54 9.46
CA MET A 44 6.40 -35.46 10.89
C MET A 44 6.68 -33.99 11.20
N GLY A 45 5.62 -33.20 11.38
CA GLY A 45 5.75 -31.90 12.04
C GLY A 45 6.58 -32.18 13.26
N HIS A 46 7.71 -31.51 13.39
CA HIS A 46 8.62 -31.69 14.50
C HIS A 46 7.79 -31.63 15.80
N GLN A 47 7.38 -32.76 16.30
CA GLN A 47 7.11 -32.88 17.71
C GLN A 47 8.48 -32.73 18.35
N SER A 48 8.85 -31.49 18.67
CA SER A 48 9.98 -31.25 19.52
C SER A 48 9.71 -32.00 20.82
N LEU A 49 10.43 -33.07 21.05
CA LEU A 49 10.46 -33.78 22.34
C LEU A 49 11.17 -32.92 23.41
N SER A 50 11.62 -31.72 23.06
CA SER A 50 12.15 -30.76 24.01
C SER A 50 10.98 -30.25 24.85
N THR A 51 11.03 -30.51 26.14
CA THR A 51 10.15 -29.95 27.17
C THR A 51 10.35 -28.44 27.38
N VAL A 52 11.24 -27.84 26.61
CA VAL A 52 11.52 -26.41 26.63
C VAL A 52 10.49 -25.72 25.74
N ALA A 53 9.78 -24.74 26.29
CA ALA A 53 8.85 -23.92 25.52
C ALA A 53 9.59 -23.30 24.30
N PRO A 54 8.97 -23.25 23.11
CA PRO A 54 9.60 -22.64 21.95
C PRO A 54 10.04 -21.21 22.28
N ASP A 55 11.24 -20.83 21.83
CA ASP A 55 11.77 -19.49 22.02
C ASP A 55 10.77 -18.43 21.47
N VAL A 56 10.48 -17.41 22.27
CA VAL A 56 9.55 -16.34 21.93
C VAL A 56 9.94 -15.67 20.60
N VAL A 57 11.24 -15.52 20.36
CA VAL A 57 11.76 -14.97 19.09
C VAL A 57 11.39 -15.85 17.90
N GLN A 58 11.52 -17.16 18.05
CA GLN A 58 11.16 -18.10 16.97
C GLN A 58 9.64 -18.13 16.75
N GLN A 59 8.85 -18.08 17.82
CA GLN A 59 7.39 -18.00 17.71
C GLN A 59 6.95 -16.71 17.01
N PHE A 60 7.56 -15.57 17.36
CA PHE A 60 7.27 -14.29 16.72
C PHE A 60 7.59 -14.34 15.21
N LYS A 61 8.79 -14.80 14.83
CA LYS A 61 9.19 -14.96 13.43
C LYS A 61 8.29 -15.92 12.66
N HIS A 62 7.90 -17.02 13.29
CA HIS A 62 6.98 -18.01 12.70
C HIS A 62 5.60 -17.38 12.43
N ASN A 63 5.01 -16.68 13.40
CA ASN A 63 3.73 -16.01 13.21
C ASN A 63 3.82 -14.87 12.18
N LEU A 64 4.92 -14.12 12.13
CA LEU A 64 5.15 -13.11 11.11
C LEU A 64 5.20 -13.72 9.70
N SER A 65 5.83 -14.89 9.55
CA SER A 65 5.83 -15.64 8.30
C SER A 65 4.44 -16.19 7.95
N LEU A 66 3.70 -16.73 8.91
CA LEU A 66 2.32 -17.21 8.69
C LEU A 66 1.38 -16.08 8.27
N ALA A 67 1.49 -14.90 8.92
CA ALA A 67 0.68 -13.74 8.58
C ALA A 67 0.91 -13.30 7.13
N SER A 68 2.16 -13.34 6.64
CA SER A 68 2.51 -12.88 5.29
C SER A 68 2.29 -13.91 4.19
N SER A 69 2.41 -15.21 4.47
CA SER A 69 2.50 -16.27 3.43
C SER A 69 1.41 -17.33 3.49
N SER A 70 0.62 -17.43 4.58
CA SER A 70 -0.42 -18.45 4.69
C SER A 70 -1.55 -18.24 3.68
N LYS A 71 -2.02 -19.33 3.06
CA LYS A 71 -3.19 -19.32 2.18
C LYS A 71 -4.52 -19.20 2.94
N SER A 72 -4.54 -19.55 4.23
CA SER A 72 -5.74 -19.54 5.06
C SER A 72 -5.92 -18.21 5.76
N ASP A 73 -7.03 -17.53 5.50
CA ASP A 73 -7.43 -16.25 6.12
C ASP A 73 -7.49 -16.36 7.64
N LYS A 74 -8.00 -17.49 8.13
CA LYS A 74 -8.09 -17.76 9.57
C LYS A 74 -6.70 -17.79 10.20
N GLN A 75 -5.76 -18.48 9.56
CA GLN A 75 -4.37 -18.54 10.06
C GLN A 75 -3.68 -17.18 10.01
N ARG A 76 -3.87 -16.40 8.92
CA ARG A 76 -3.32 -15.04 8.84
C ARG A 76 -3.84 -14.16 9.97
N ARG A 77 -5.17 -14.18 10.20
CA ARG A 77 -5.79 -13.41 11.27
C ARG A 77 -5.32 -13.84 12.66
N GLU A 78 -5.23 -15.15 12.93
CA GLU A 78 -4.74 -15.67 14.20
C GLU A 78 -3.26 -15.31 14.45
N ALA A 79 -2.43 -15.40 13.40
CA ALA A 79 -1.04 -14.97 13.47
C ALA A 79 -0.90 -13.47 13.75
N LEU A 80 -1.70 -12.62 13.08
CA LEU A 80 -1.74 -11.18 13.35
C LEU A 80 -2.22 -10.88 14.79
N ALA A 81 -3.22 -11.60 15.29
CA ALA A 81 -3.71 -11.44 16.66
C ALA A 81 -2.64 -11.81 17.69
N TYR A 82 -1.88 -12.87 17.44
CA TYR A 82 -0.72 -13.23 18.29
C TYR A 82 0.34 -12.12 18.27
N LEU A 83 0.72 -11.62 17.09
CA LEU A 83 1.68 -10.53 16.97
C LEU A 83 1.20 -9.27 17.70
N THR A 84 -0.09 -8.93 17.56
CA THR A 84 -0.69 -7.80 18.28
C THR A 84 -0.53 -7.98 19.79
N SER A 85 -0.84 -9.17 20.32
CA SER A 85 -0.72 -9.45 21.76
C SER A 85 0.72 -9.37 22.29
N GLN A 86 1.72 -9.65 21.45
CA GLN A 86 3.13 -9.51 21.83
C GLN A 86 3.57 -8.04 21.82
N LEU A 87 3.08 -7.25 20.85
CA LEU A 87 3.41 -5.83 20.75
C LEU A 87 2.71 -4.99 21.81
N SER A 88 1.50 -5.37 22.24
CA SER A 88 0.76 -4.71 23.33
C SER A 88 1.15 -5.19 24.72
N ALA A 89 2.10 -6.12 24.85
CA ALA A 89 2.60 -6.57 26.15
C ALA A 89 3.45 -5.48 26.84
N GLU A 90 3.53 -5.51 28.14
CA GLU A 90 4.37 -4.61 28.94
C GLU A 90 5.52 -5.40 29.62
N PRO A 91 6.77 -5.27 29.15
CA PRO A 91 7.26 -4.45 28.02
C PRO A 91 6.91 -5.05 26.65
N PRO A 92 6.82 -4.22 25.59
CA PRO A 92 6.53 -4.71 24.24
C PRO A 92 7.59 -5.68 23.73
N ILE A 93 7.13 -6.79 23.15
CA ILE A 93 8.03 -7.83 22.61
C ILE A 93 8.08 -7.70 21.08
N ASN A 94 9.12 -7.05 20.58
CA ASN A 94 9.39 -6.92 19.14
C ASN A 94 10.84 -7.35 18.82
N PRO A 95 11.11 -8.66 18.73
CA PRO A 95 12.48 -9.16 18.56
C PRO A 95 13.05 -8.95 17.14
N VAL A 96 12.26 -8.53 16.17
CA VAL A 96 12.69 -8.35 14.77
C VAL A 96 12.74 -6.87 14.36
N GLY A 97 12.18 -5.98 15.18
CA GLY A 97 12.10 -4.54 14.88
C GLY A 97 10.92 -4.16 13.97
N THR A 98 10.42 -2.95 14.17
CA THR A 98 9.22 -2.42 13.50
C THR A 98 9.37 -2.36 11.99
N HIS A 99 10.54 -1.98 11.47
CA HIS A 99 10.79 -1.94 10.04
C HIS A 99 10.60 -3.32 9.38
N ALA A 100 11.13 -4.39 9.98
CA ALA A 100 10.98 -5.75 9.45
C ALA A 100 9.54 -6.26 9.54
N VAL A 101 8.81 -5.88 10.59
CA VAL A 101 7.37 -6.17 10.75
C VAL A 101 6.58 -5.47 9.64
N LEU A 102 6.79 -4.17 9.44
CA LEU A 102 6.11 -3.39 8.39
C LEU A 102 6.42 -3.92 7.00
N ALA A 103 7.69 -4.17 6.66
CA ALA A 103 8.09 -4.70 5.36
C ALA A 103 7.36 -6.00 4.98
N LYS A 104 7.05 -6.85 5.97
CA LYS A 104 6.33 -8.11 5.77
C LYS A 104 4.80 -7.95 5.73
N LEU A 105 4.24 -7.01 6.48
CA LEU A 105 2.80 -6.90 6.68
C LEU A 105 2.12 -5.84 5.81
N LEU A 106 2.83 -4.83 5.32
CA LEU A 106 2.28 -3.79 4.44
C LEU A 106 1.53 -4.34 3.20
N PRO A 107 2.00 -5.41 2.53
CA PRO A 107 1.24 -5.99 1.41
C PRO A 107 -0.16 -6.47 1.79
N LEU A 108 -0.41 -6.80 3.05
CA LEU A 108 -1.73 -7.24 3.54
C LEU A 108 -2.78 -6.13 3.60
N ILE A 109 -2.41 -4.87 3.36
CA ILE A 109 -3.37 -3.76 3.19
C ILE A 109 -4.33 -4.08 2.04
N SER A 110 -3.87 -4.76 1.00
CA SER A 110 -4.67 -5.20 -0.15
C SER A 110 -5.17 -6.64 -0.03
N ASP A 111 -5.15 -7.24 1.16
CA ASP A 111 -5.66 -8.60 1.37
C ASP A 111 -7.15 -8.68 1.03
N SER A 112 -7.59 -9.79 0.45
CA SER A 112 -8.99 -10.03 0.09
C SER A 112 -9.93 -10.11 1.31
N SER A 113 -9.40 -10.55 2.46
CA SER A 113 -10.16 -10.83 3.68
C SER A 113 -10.26 -9.59 4.58
N THR A 114 -11.45 -9.03 4.75
CA THR A 114 -11.73 -7.90 5.65
C THR A 114 -11.30 -8.16 7.11
N PRO A 115 -11.55 -9.35 7.71
CA PRO A 115 -11.06 -9.64 9.06
C PRO A 115 -9.53 -9.60 9.20
N VAL A 116 -8.78 -9.94 8.13
CA VAL A 116 -7.32 -9.84 8.12
C VAL A 116 -6.90 -8.37 8.10
N ARG A 117 -7.49 -7.54 7.23
CA ARG A 117 -7.20 -6.10 7.15
C ARG A 117 -7.54 -5.38 8.46
N SER A 118 -8.68 -5.71 9.07
CA SER A 118 -9.07 -5.11 10.36
C SER A 118 -8.12 -5.48 11.49
N GLN A 119 -7.62 -6.73 11.51
CA GLN A 119 -6.63 -7.15 12.51
C GLN A 119 -5.26 -6.53 12.24
N LEU A 120 -4.89 -6.36 10.97
CA LEU A 120 -3.67 -5.66 10.57
C LEU A 120 -3.66 -4.21 11.08
N LEU A 121 -4.75 -3.47 10.93
CA LEU A 121 -4.86 -2.10 11.42
C LEU A 121 -4.73 -2.02 12.95
N LYS A 122 -5.29 -3.00 13.68
CA LYS A 122 -5.09 -3.08 15.14
C LYS A 122 -3.62 -3.26 15.48
N LEU A 123 -2.93 -4.16 14.75
CA LEU A 123 -1.49 -4.37 14.95
C LEU A 123 -0.69 -3.10 14.68
N PHE A 124 -0.99 -2.37 13.61
CA PHE A 124 -0.28 -1.15 13.28
C PHE A 124 -0.40 -0.07 14.36
N ARG A 125 -1.53 0.00 15.06
CA ARG A 125 -1.75 0.95 16.16
C ARG A 125 -0.91 0.64 17.41
N GLU A 126 -0.42 -0.60 17.56
CA GLU A 126 0.46 -0.98 18.65
C GLU A 126 1.95 -0.71 18.35
N LEU A 127 2.28 -0.27 17.13
CA LEU A 127 3.66 0.01 16.76
C LEU A 127 4.12 1.37 17.30
N PRO A 128 5.36 1.49 17.79
CA PRO A 128 5.90 2.74 18.30
C PRO A 128 6.05 3.77 17.16
N ALA A 129 5.50 4.97 17.38
CA ALA A 129 5.41 6.04 16.38
C ALA A 129 6.79 6.40 15.79
N GLU A 130 7.80 6.54 16.64
CA GLU A 130 9.15 6.94 16.24
C GLU A 130 9.78 5.94 15.25
N GLU A 131 9.54 4.64 15.47
CA GLU A 131 10.07 3.61 14.57
C GLU A 131 9.31 3.52 13.24
N VAL A 132 8.01 3.86 13.25
CA VAL A 132 7.16 3.86 12.05
C VAL A 132 7.59 4.96 11.07
N ARG A 133 8.01 6.13 11.56
CA ARG A 133 8.46 7.27 10.76
C ARG A 133 9.50 6.89 9.71
N HIS A 134 10.43 6.01 10.05
CA HIS A 134 11.47 5.53 9.13
C HIS A 134 10.94 4.65 7.98
N SER A 135 9.68 4.22 8.04
CA SER A 135 9.07 3.33 7.05
C SER A 135 7.89 3.98 6.29
N VAL A 136 7.69 5.30 6.47
CA VAL A 136 6.54 6.04 5.91
C VAL A 136 6.51 5.97 4.38
N GLU A 137 7.64 6.16 3.71
CA GLU A 137 7.75 6.10 2.26
C GLU A 137 7.27 4.74 1.71
N GLN A 138 7.69 3.66 2.34
CA GLN A 138 7.23 2.32 1.97
C GLN A 138 5.75 2.13 2.30
N ALA A 139 5.29 2.58 3.46
CA ALA A 139 3.89 2.45 3.88
C ALA A 139 2.94 3.18 2.93
N ILE A 140 3.24 4.43 2.56
CA ILE A 140 2.38 5.22 1.69
C ILE A 140 2.21 4.60 0.29
N MET A 141 3.22 3.90 -0.21
CA MET A 141 3.13 3.19 -1.49
C MET A 141 2.03 2.12 -1.45
N PHE A 142 1.99 1.30 -0.39
CA PHE A 142 0.97 0.27 -0.22
C PHE A 142 -0.41 0.87 0.11
N ILE A 143 -0.47 1.95 0.88
CA ILE A 143 -1.72 2.65 1.18
C ILE A 143 -2.35 3.19 -0.10
N ARG A 144 -1.58 3.87 -0.96
CA ARG A 144 -2.06 4.38 -2.26
C ARG A 144 -2.54 3.26 -3.18
N ALA A 145 -1.82 2.13 -3.22
CA ALA A 145 -2.24 0.95 -3.97
C ALA A 145 -3.59 0.41 -3.45
N GLY A 146 -3.78 0.39 -2.13
CA GLY A 146 -5.05 0.02 -1.50
C GLY A 146 -6.17 1.02 -1.81
N MET A 147 -5.93 2.33 -1.70
CA MET A 147 -6.91 3.39 -1.98
C MET A 147 -7.44 3.33 -3.42
N THR A 148 -6.58 3.00 -4.38
CA THR A 148 -6.93 2.90 -5.81
C THR A 148 -7.33 1.49 -6.24
N HIS A 149 -7.52 0.58 -5.29
CA HIS A 149 -7.90 -0.80 -5.56
C HIS A 149 -9.31 -0.91 -6.14
N LEU A 150 -9.54 -1.89 -7.04
CA LEU A 150 -10.83 -2.11 -7.70
C LEU A 150 -11.94 -2.55 -6.75
N SER A 151 -11.60 -3.24 -5.64
CA SER A 151 -12.56 -3.60 -4.60
C SER A 151 -12.82 -2.39 -3.70
N ALA A 152 -14.10 -2.00 -3.60
CA ALA A 152 -14.53 -0.91 -2.75
C ALA A 152 -14.22 -1.15 -1.26
N ASP A 153 -14.30 -2.40 -0.80
CA ASP A 153 -14.00 -2.76 0.59
C ASP A 153 -12.52 -2.52 0.93
N ILE A 154 -11.60 -2.92 0.02
CA ILE A 154 -10.17 -2.68 0.20
C ILE A 154 -9.87 -1.18 0.16
N SER A 155 -10.44 -0.47 -0.79
CA SER A 155 -10.28 0.97 -0.91
C SER A 155 -10.76 1.71 0.34
N ASN A 156 -11.90 1.33 0.89
CA ASN A 156 -12.44 1.93 2.11
C ASN A 156 -11.63 1.57 3.37
N ASP A 157 -11.17 0.32 3.50
CA ASP A 157 -10.36 -0.10 4.65
C ASP A 157 -8.97 0.55 4.62
N SER A 158 -8.42 0.81 3.43
CA SER A 158 -7.14 1.52 3.25
C SER A 158 -7.17 2.96 3.81
N LEU A 159 -8.34 3.61 3.85
CA LEU A 159 -8.51 4.91 4.52
C LEU A 159 -8.24 4.83 6.03
N GLY A 160 -8.55 3.70 6.67
CA GLY A 160 -8.21 3.50 8.08
C GLY A 160 -6.70 3.40 8.32
N VAL A 161 -5.96 2.86 7.34
CA VAL A 161 -4.49 2.83 7.40
C VAL A 161 -3.90 4.20 7.08
N MET A 162 -4.51 4.96 6.16
CA MET A 162 -4.15 6.36 5.90
C MET A 162 -4.35 7.23 7.15
N GLU A 163 -5.47 7.02 7.86
CA GLU A 163 -5.75 7.73 9.13
C GLU A 163 -4.67 7.44 10.16
N TRP A 164 -4.33 6.16 10.35
CA TRP A 164 -3.28 5.75 11.26
C TRP A 164 -1.92 6.40 10.94
N ILE A 165 -1.50 6.41 9.68
CA ILE A 165 -0.19 6.99 9.32
C ILE A 165 -0.17 8.52 9.47
N LEU A 166 -1.31 9.19 9.24
CA LEU A 166 -1.46 10.62 9.54
C LEU A 166 -1.37 10.91 11.05
N ASP A 167 -1.91 10.02 11.91
CA ASP A 167 -1.81 10.17 13.36
C ASP A 167 -0.37 10.05 13.87
N VAL A 168 0.42 9.17 13.23
CA VAL A 168 1.74 8.75 13.72
C VAL A 168 2.88 9.58 13.11
N ALA A 169 2.77 9.94 11.82
CA ALA A 169 3.86 10.50 11.04
C ALA A 169 3.36 11.51 9.98
N GLU A 170 2.54 12.47 10.43
CA GLU A 170 1.89 13.47 9.57
C GLU A 170 2.87 14.19 8.65
N ASN A 171 3.92 14.81 9.23
CA ASN A 171 4.90 15.57 8.47
C ASN A 171 5.74 14.70 7.54
N ASP A 172 6.22 13.55 8.04
CA ASP A 172 7.04 12.64 7.24
C ASP A 172 6.27 12.10 6.03
N LEU A 173 4.95 11.87 6.20
CA LEU A 173 4.06 11.45 5.13
C LEU A 173 3.95 12.48 4.01
N ILE A 174 3.82 13.76 4.37
CA ILE A 174 3.62 14.85 3.41
C ILE A 174 4.90 15.17 2.66
N VAL A 175 6.03 15.15 3.38
CA VAL A 175 7.34 15.54 2.84
C VAL A 175 8.02 14.42 2.08
N CYS A 176 7.73 13.14 2.35
CA CYS A 176 8.41 12.03 1.70
C CYS A 176 8.25 12.07 0.15
N PRO A 177 9.16 11.42 -0.60
CA PRO A 177 9.11 11.39 -2.07
C PRO A 177 7.74 10.93 -2.61
N GLY A 178 7.07 11.80 -3.36
CA GLY A 178 5.72 11.55 -3.86
C GLY A 178 4.62 11.51 -2.78
N GLY A 179 4.93 11.88 -1.55
CA GLY A 179 3.96 11.92 -0.44
C GLY A 179 2.81 12.88 -0.73
N TRP A 180 3.11 14.08 -1.23
CA TRP A 180 2.11 15.08 -1.54
C TRP A 180 1.34 14.79 -2.84
N VAL A 181 2.00 14.84 -3.98
CA VAL A 181 1.33 14.80 -5.30
C VAL A 181 0.73 13.44 -5.61
N LYS A 182 1.47 12.34 -5.42
CA LYS A 182 0.94 11.00 -5.72
C LYS A 182 -0.24 10.62 -4.80
N THR A 183 -0.24 11.11 -3.56
CA THR A 183 -1.36 10.86 -2.65
C THR A 183 -2.60 11.65 -3.04
N LEU A 184 -2.45 12.92 -3.43
CA LEU A 184 -3.56 13.72 -3.97
C LEU A 184 -4.12 13.11 -5.27
N ASN A 185 -3.27 12.63 -6.17
CA ASN A 185 -3.69 11.88 -7.35
C ASN A 185 -4.53 10.65 -6.97
N SER A 186 -4.13 9.92 -5.92
CA SER A 186 -4.85 8.74 -5.45
C SER A 186 -6.22 9.10 -4.86
N PHE A 187 -6.33 10.21 -4.11
CA PHE A 187 -7.60 10.72 -3.61
C PHE A 187 -8.54 11.13 -4.75
N CYS A 188 -8.05 11.90 -5.72
CA CYS A 188 -8.83 12.31 -6.87
C CYS A 188 -9.29 11.09 -7.71
N ALA A 189 -8.43 10.11 -7.91
CA ALA A 189 -8.77 8.87 -8.61
C ALA A 189 -9.84 8.05 -7.87
N MET A 190 -9.74 7.94 -6.54
CA MET A 190 -10.69 7.22 -5.70
C MET A 190 -12.07 7.88 -5.72
N MET A 191 -12.15 9.22 -5.69
CA MET A 191 -13.39 9.97 -5.72
C MET A 191 -13.93 10.19 -7.14
N GLY A 192 -13.15 9.84 -8.18
CA GLY A 192 -13.52 10.05 -9.58
C GLY A 192 -13.46 11.52 -10.01
N TRP A 193 -12.67 12.35 -9.33
CA TRP A 193 -12.46 13.74 -9.68
C TRP A 193 -11.45 13.85 -10.81
N ALA A 194 -11.89 14.37 -11.96
CA ALA A 194 -11.04 14.47 -13.14
C ALA A 194 -10.04 15.61 -12.98
N LEU A 195 -8.75 15.28 -13.05
CA LEU A 195 -7.68 16.28 -13.11
C LEU A 195 -7.58 16.78 -14.57
N THR A 196 -7.67 18.08 -14.76
CA THR A 196 -7.40 18.73 -16.03
C THR A 196 -5.90 18.73 -16.27
N THR A 197 -5.39 17.70 -16.97
CA THR A 197 -4.02 17.76 -17.47
C THR A 197 -4.00 18.52 -18.79
N PRO A 198 -3.13 19.55 -18.94
CA PRO A 198 -3.09 20.35 -20.17
C PRO A 198 -2.49 19.62 -21.39
N LYS A 199 -2.20 18.34 -21.34
CA LYS A 199 -1.64 17.58 -22.44
C LYS A 199 -2.62 16.56 -23.00
N ALA A 200 -3.00 16.85 -24.26
CA ALA A 200 -3.70 15.96 -25.16
C ALA A 200 -3.06 14.57 -25.20
N GLY A 201 -3.77 13.60 -24.70
CA GLY A 201 -3.43 12.20 -24.79
C GLY A 201 -4.49 11.45 -24.04
N TRP A 202 -5.44 10.84 -24.74
CA TRP A 202 -6.44 9.92 -24.22
C TRP A 202 -6.89 10.26 -22.78
N SER A 203 -7.84 11.17 -22.67
CA SER A 203 -8.54 11.30 -21.41
C SER A 203 -9.16 9.92 -21.12
N SER A 204 -8.56 9.20 -20.19
CA SER A 204 -9.19 8.04 -19.59
C SER A 204 -10.54 8.53 -19.11
N GLY A 205 -11.59 8.19 -19.85
CA GLY A 205 -12.93 8.65 -19.56
C GLY A 205 -13.22 8.45 -18.09
N SER A 206 -13.88 9.42 -17.51
CA SER A 206 -14.30 9.44 -16.11
C SER A 206 -14.53 8.02 -15.60
N ARG A 207 -13.63 7.54 -14.72
CA ARG A 207 -13.79 6.25 -14.05
C ARG A 207 -14.90 6.34 -13.01
N SER A 208 -16.13 6.62 -13.49
CA SER A 208 -17.32 6.62 -12.64
C SER A 208 -17.53 5.31 -11.88
N GLY A 209 -16.77 4.27 -12.24
CA GLY A 209 -16.82 2.97 -11.56
C GLY A 209 -16.10 2.89 -10.22
N LEU A 210 -15.18 3.82 -9.92
CA LEU A 210 -14.45 3.83 -8.64
C LEU A 210 -15.14 4.70 -7.58
N ARG A 211 -16.04 5.61 -7.98
CA ARG A 211 -16.77 6.46 -7.02
C ARG A 211 -17.54 5.57 -6.04
N ALA A 212 -17.43 5.87 -4.75
CA ALA A 212 -18.18 5.19 -3.71
C ALA A 212 -19.68 5.25 -4.02
N LYS A 213 -20.32 4.11 -4.06
CA LYS A 213 -21.80 4.00 -4.29
C LYS A 213 -22.58 4.41 -3.06
N ASP A 214 -21.95 4.41 -1.90
CA ASP A 214 -22.54 4.71 -0.63
C ASP A 214 -22.13 6.09 -0.13
N ALA A 215 -23.10 6.93 0.24
CA ALA A 215 -22.89 8.30 0.69
C ALA A 215 -22.01 8.38 1.94
N SER A 216 -22.09 7.39 2.84
CA SER A 216 -21.27 7.36 4.05
C SER A 216 -19.78 7.14 3.74
N THR A 217 -19.51 6.23 2.80
CA THR A 217 -18.15 5.95 2.32
C THR A 217 -17.58 7.16 1.60
N TYR A 218 -18.38 7.83 0.76
CA TYR A 218 -17.94 9.04 0.06
C TYR A 218 -17.67 10.19 1.01
N ALA A 219 -18.51 10.39 2.03
CA ALA A 219 -18.27 11.37 3.08
C ALA A 219 -16.96 11.11 3.84
N ARG A 220 -16.65 9.84 4.12
CA ARG A 220 -15.39 9.44 4.75
C ARG A 220 -14.18 9.73 3.86
N GLN A 221 -14.28 9.50 2.56
CA GLN A 221 -13.23 9.82 1.59
C GLN A 221 -12.93 11.32 1.58
N ILE A 222 -13.97 12.17 1.54
CA ILE A 222 -13.83 13.62 1.59
C ILE A 222 -13.24 14.08 2.92
N ALA A 223 -13.70 13.54 4.05
CA ALA A 223 -13.16 13.88 5.36
C ALA A 223 -11.68 13.50 5.49
N MET A 224 -11.26 12.38 4.91
CA MET A 224 -9.86 11.97 4.90
C MET A 224 -9.00 12.89 4.03
N LEU A 225 -9.50 13.30 2.86
CA LEU A 225 -8.84 14.30 2.02
C LEU A 225 -8.72 15.63 2.77
N SER A 226 -9.79 16.07 3.46
CA SER A 226 -9.79 17.29 4.26
C SER A 226 -8.67 17.27 5.31
N ARG A 227 -8.54 16.15 6.03
CA ARG A 227 -7.48 15.97 7.02
C ARG A 227 -6.08 15.95 6.41
N PHE A 228 -5.91 15.31 5.26
CA PHE A 228 -4.62 15.29 4.55
C PHE A 228 -4.23 16.70 4.06
N LEU A 229 -5.17 17.46 3.52
CA LEU A 229 -4.94 18.85 3.10
C LEU A 229 -4.67 19.78 4.28
N GLU A 230 -5.40 19.62 5.39
CA GLU A 230 -5.15 20.38 6.61
C GLU A 230 -3.71 20.18 7.10
N ALA A 231 -3.25 18.92 7.12
CA ALA A 231 -1.87 18.59 7.48
C ALA A 231 -0.84 19.26 6.56
N GLY A 232 -1.07 19.22 5.24
CA GLY A 232 -0.12 19.73 4.25
C GLY A 232 -0.14 21.24 4.05
N LEU A 233 -1.26 21.90 4.33
CA LEU A 233 -1.44 23.35 4.11
C LEU A 233 -1.42 24.15 5.42
N ARG A 234 -1.24 23.48 6.57
CA ARG A 234 -1.13 24.15 7.88
C ARG A 234 0.01 25.16 7.84
N PRO A 235 -0.20 26.39 8.35
CA PRO A 235 0.89 27.33 8.55
C PRO A 235 1.99 26.69 9.38
N GLU A 236 3.22 26.82 8.92
CA GLU A 236 4.36 26.42 9.73
C GLU A 236 4.34 27.30 10.98
N ALA A 237 4.42 26.67 12.16
CA ALA A 237 4.59 27.41 13.37
C ALA A 237 5.88 28.25 13.19
N GLU A 238 5.79 29.57 13.40
CA GLU A 238 6.96 30.41 13.47
C GLU A 238 7.86 29.85 14.57
N ILE A 239 8.81 29.01 14.19
CA ILE A 239 9.88 28.60 15.07
C ILE A 239 10.64 29.89 15.30
N PRO A 240 10.74 30.40 16.54
CA PRO A 240 11.59 31.53 16.81
C PRO A 240 12.96 31.15 16.26
N GLU A 241 13.44 31.92 15.27
CA GLU A 241 14.76 31.72 14.70
C GLU A 241 15.78 31.90 15.82
N ASP A 242 16.13 30.81 16.49
CA ASP A 242 17.27 30.78 17.37
C ASP A 242 18.48 30.99 16.45
N GLU A 243 19.21 32.07 16.64
CA GLU A 243 20.40 32.41 15.84
C GLU A 243 21.37 31.21 15.76
N SER A 244 21.36 30.32 16.76
CA SER A 244 22.12 29.08 16.82
C SER A 244 21.71 28.10 15.74
N GLU A 245 20.39 27.88 15.51
CA GLU A 245 19.91 26.97 14.46
C GLU A 245 20.14 27.52 13.06
N MET A 246 20.09 28.86 12.90
CA MET A 246 20.41 29.50 11.62
C MET A 246 21.87 29.23 11.21
N TRP A 247 22.81 29.34 12.14
CA TRP A 247 24.23 29.04 11.87
C TRP A 247 24.46 27.56 11.59
N ASP A 248 23.82 26.65 12.32
CA ASP A 248 23.92 25.24 12.10
C ASP A 248 23.37 24.82 10.72
N ASN A 249 22.30 25.45 10.26
CA ASN A 249 21.71 25.20 8.94
C ASN A 249 22.58 25.69 7.79
N LEU A 250 23.33 26.79 7.97
CA LEU A 250 24.26 27.31 6.97
C LEU A 250 25.43 26.35 6.67
N TYR A 251 25.82 25.54 7.65
CA TYR A 251 26.93 24.59 7.53
C TYR A 251 26.49 23.15 7.30
N ARG A 252 25.20 22.88 7.30
CA ARG A 252 24.69 21.54 6.92
C ARG A 252 24.92 21.32 5.43
N ILE A 253 25.59 20.23 5.12
CA ILE A 253 25.62 19.71 3.75
C ILE A 253 24.17 19.46 3.35
N PRO A 254 23.67 20.03 2.22
CA PRO A 254 22.33 19.76 1.74
C PRO A 254 22.12 18.25 1.71
N GLN A 255 21.06 17.78 2.38
CA GLN A 255 20.72 16.34 2.36
C GLN A 255 20.20 15.91 0.97
N ASP A 256 19.86 16.88 0.15
CA ASP A 256 19.54 16.66 -1.25
C ASP A 256 20.80 16.21 -1.97
N SER A 257 20.77 15.00 -2.48
CA SER A 257 21.90 14.34 -3.15
C SER A 257 22.42 15.11 -4.37
N ASN A 258 21.67 16.09 -4.86
CA ASN A 258 22.01 16.90 -6.01
C ASN A 258 21.41 18.33 -5.89
N ALA A 259 22.20 19.25 -5.32
CA ALA A 259 21.78 20.65 -5.21
C ALA A 259 21.47 21.35 -6.56
N PHE A 260 21.93 20.76 -7.66
CA PHE A 260 21.77 21.26 -9.04
C PHE A 260 20.82 20.39 -9.88
N GLU A 261 20.05 19.50 -9.25
CA GLU A 261 19.09 18.63 -9.93
C GLU A 261 18.05 19.45 -10.73
N HIS A 262 17.70 20.64 -10.23
CA HIS A 262 16.83 21.59 -10.91
C HIS A 262 17.34 22.01 -12.30
N LEU A 263 18.64 21.99 -12.53
CA LEU A 263 19.23 22.33 -13.84
C LEU A 263 19.05 21.20 -14.88
N ASN A 264 18.86 19.97 -14.43
CA ASN A 264 18.61 18.76 -15.24
C ASN A 264 19.37 18.70 -16.59
N LEU A 265 20.63 19.12 -16.57
CA LEU A 265 21.43 19.35 -17.79
C LEU A 265 21.61 18.09 -18.64
N TYR A 266 21.58 16.90 -18.02
CA TYR A 266 21.82 15.60 -18.67
C TYR A 266 20.91 14.47 -18.16
N GLY A 267 19.89 14.80 -17.38
CA GLY A 267 19.03 13.84 -16.72
C GLY A 267 17.74 13.51 -17.48
N THR A 268 17.01 12.54 -16.98
CA THR A 268 15.64 12.27 -17.39
C THR A 268 14.71 13.44 -17.01
N ARG A 269 13.57 13.59 -17.69
CA ARG A 269 12.59 14.61 -17.34
C ARG A 269 12.26 14.56 -15.85
N ARG A 270 12.12 15.75 -15.25
CA ARG A 270 11.72 15.93 -13.85
C ARG A 270 10.44 15.13 -13.55
N ASP A 271 10.48 14.27 -12.53
CA ASP A 271 9.31 13.55 -12.02
C ASP A 271 8.63 14.38 -10.92
N GLU A 272 7.88 15.43 -11.32
CA GLU A 272 7.13 16.27 -10.36
C GLU A 272 6.23 15.45 -9.41
N GLU A 273 5.80 14.27 -9.83
CA GLU A 273 4.95 13.43 -8.98
C GLU A 273 5.74 12.73 -7.88
N GLY A 274 7.01 12.41 -8.15
CA GLY A 274 7.91 11.76 -7.22
C GLY A 274 8.70 12.70 -6.32
N GLU A 275 8.60 14.02 -6.54
CA GLU A 275 9.34 15.01 -5.77
C GLU A 275 8.89 15.14 -4.33
N MET A 276 9.78 15.69 -3.51
CA MET A 276 9.52 16.11 -2.14
C MET A 276 9.07 17.57 -2.14
N TYR A 277 8.07 17.88 -1.34
CA TYR A 277 7.55 19.25 -1.16
C TYR A 277 7.66 19.64 0.32
N PRO A 278 8.87 20.01 0.81
CA PRO A 278 9.09 20.29 2.22
C PRO A 278 8.40 21.60 2.66
N SER A 279 8.43 22.65 1.84
CA SER A 279 7.82 23.93 2.21
C SER A 279 6.31 23.98 1.90
N ARG A 280 5.57 24.71 2.74
CA ARG A 280 4.14 24.99 2.54
C ARG A 280 3.88 25.65 1.18
N ASP A 281 4.68 26.64 0.82
CA ASP A 281 4.50 27.40 -0.43
C ASP A 281 4.64 26.51 -1.67
N ALA A 282 5.61 25.61 -1.67
CA ALA A 282 5.77 24.65 -2.74
C ALA A 282 4.56 23.69 -2.86
N ARG A 283 4.02 23.26 -1.71
CA ARG A 283 2.79 22.44 -1.67
C ARG A 283 1.57 23.19 -2.17
N GLN A 284 1.38 24.46 -1.76
CA GLN A 284 0.27 25.31 -2.21
C GLN A 284 0.36 25.59 -3.71
N ARG A 285 1.54 25.92 -4.23
CA ARG A 285 1.77 26.17 -5.67
C ARG A 285 1.39 24.98 -6.55
N VAL A 286 1.86 23.80 -6.18
CA VAL A 286 1.54 22.58 -6.94
C VAL A 286 0.07 22.20 -6.79
N PHE A 287 -0.50 22.39 -5.60
CA PHE A 287 -1.91 22.13 -5.34
C PHE A 287 -2.80 23.06 -6.19
N GLU A 288 -2.54 24.37 -6.21
CA GLU A 288 -3.26 25.33 -7.05
C GLU A 288 -3.23 24.91 -8.53
N ARG A 289 -2.03 24.66 -9.04
CA ARG A 289 -1.83 24.37 -10.47
C ARG A 289 -2.51 23.09 -10.92
N ARG A 290 -2.52 22.03 -10.11
CA ARG A 290 -2.93 20.69 -10.55
C ARG A 290 -4.25 20.20 -9.97
N PHE A 291 -4.59 20.59 -8.76
CA PHE A 291 -5.65 19.95 -7.99
C PHE A 291 -6.81 20.87 -7.63
N LEU A 292 -6.55 22.15 -7.40
CA LEU A 292 -7.52 23.09 -6.82
C LEU A 292 -8.84 23.09 -7.62
N GLU A 293 -8.79 23.19 -8.94
CA GLU A 293 -9.97 23.23 -9.79
C GLU A 293 -10.81 21.96 -9.67
N ALA A 294 -10.16 20.78 -9.69
CA ALA A 294 -10.83 19.49 -9.57
C ALA A 294 -11.45 19.31 -8.17
N VAL A 295 -10.73 19.72 -7.14
CA VAL A 295 -11.18 19.64 -5.75
C VAL A 295 -12.36 20.57 -5.50
N LEU A 296 -12.32 21.83 -5.95
CA LEU A 296 -13.43 22.76 -5.84
C LEU A 296 -14.68 22.26 -6.54
N LYS A 297 -14.56 21.78 -7.79
CA LYS A 297 -15.70 21.19 -8.53
C LYS A 297 -16.28 19.99 -7.81
N GLY A 298 -15.41 19.10 -7.29
CA GLY A 298 -15.84 17.92 -6.52
C GLY A 298 -16.53 18.29 -5.21
N THR A 299 -16.02 19.30 -4.52
CA THR A 299 -16.58 19.81 -3.26
C THR A 299 -17.95 20.44 -3.49
N ASP A 300 -18.11 21.25 -4.54
CA ASP A 300 -19.38 21.87 -4.89
C ASP A 300 -20.44 20.82 -5.27
N GLN A 301 -20.04 19.79 -5.96
CA GLN A 301 -20.94 18.68 -6.28
C GLN A 301 -21.36 17.92 -5.00
N ALA A 302 -20.41 17.65 -4.10
CA ALA A 302 -20.65 16.97 -2.85
C ALA A 302 -21.57 17.81 -1.90
N LYS A 303 -21.42 19.14 -1.90
CA LYS A 303 -22.33 20.05 -1.17
C LYS A 303 -23.77 19.95 -1.69
N LYS A 304 -23.98 19.84 -3.01
CA LYS A 304 -25.31 19.69 -3.62
C LYS A 304 -25.98 18.35 -3.28
N GLU A 305 -25.20 17.30 -3.05
CA GLU A 305 -25.73 16.00 -2.60
C GLU A 305 -26.30 16.06 -1.18
N GLY A 306 -25.77 16.94 -0.33
CA GLY A 306 -26.28 17.17 1.03
C GLY A 306 -25.93 16.03 2.01
N GLY A 307 -26.64 15.98 3.13
CA GLY A 307 -26.49 14.92 4.14
C GLY A 307 -25.09 14.86 4.78
N ALA A 308 -24.56 13.65 4.94
CA ALA A 308 -23.20 13.43 5.49
C ALA A 308 -22.12 13.93 4.54
N THR A 309 -22.32 13.71 3.23
CA THR A 309 -21.42 14.15 2.16
C THR A 309 -21.31 15.68 2.13
N GLY A 310 -22.43 16.40 2.22
CA GLY A 310 -22.42 17.85 2.24
C GLY A 310 -21.73 18.45 3.47
N ARG A 311 -21.85 17.81 4.63
CA ARG A 311 -21.13 18.24 5.84
C ARG A 311 -19.61 18.02 5.71
N ALA A 312 -19.20 16.88 5.19
CA ALA A 312 -17.78 16.60 4.92
C ALA A 312 -17.21 17.58 3.89
N ALA A 313 -17.97 17.90 2.83
CA ALA A 313 -17.60 18.88 1.82
C ALA A 313 -17.49 20.30 2.39
N ALA A 314 -18.35 20.70 3.32
CA ALA A 314 -18.23 21.99 4.01
C ALA A 314 -16.97 22.06 4.89
N GLY A 315 -16.61 20.95 5.55
CA GLY A 315 -15.34 20.86 6.28
C GLY A 315 -14.12 21.01 5.36
N LEU A 316 -14.14 20.33 4.20
CA LEU A 316 -13.09 20.47 3.21
C LEU A 316 -12.96 21.89 2.67
N ASP A 317 -14.08 22.55 2.39
CA ASP A 317 -14.10 23.94 1.92
C ASP A 317 -13.47 24.90 2.93
N LYS A 318 -13.75 24.70 4.23
CA LYS A 318 -13.11 25.48 5.29
C LYS A 318 -11.58 25.26 5.29
N VAL A 319 -11.12 24.01 5.19
CA VAL A 319 -9.69 23.70 5.14
C VAL A 319 -9.01 24.35 3.92
N LEU A 320 -9.71 24.39 2.77
CA LEU A 320 -9.21 25.09 1.58
C LEU A 320 -9.13 26.59 1.79
N GLN A 321 -10.13 27.21 2.44
CA GLN A 321 -10.11 28.63 2.77
C GLN A 321 -8.97 28.96 3.74
N ASP A 322 -8.81 28.17 4.78
CA ASP A 322 -7.76 28.38 5.79
C ASP A 322 -6.35 28.10 5.21
N GLY A 323 -6.23 27.09 4.34
CA GLY A 323 -4.95 26.68 3.78
C GLY A 323 -4.48 27.46 2.53
N MET A 324 -5.42 27.99 1.73
CA MET A 324 -5.14 28.69 0.48
C MET A 324 -5.55 30.17 0.50
N GLY A 325 -6.27 30.63 1.55
CA GLY A 325 -6.83 31.99 1.59
C GLY A 325 -5.78 33.08 1.60
N GLU A 326 -4.61 32.82 2.17
CA GLU A 326 -3.47 33.76 2.22
C GLU A 326 -2.49 33.54 1.05
N TYR A 327 -2.74 32.54 0.21
CA TYR A 327 -1.86 32.25 -0.91
C TYR A 327 -2.11 33.21 -2.06
N GLU A 328 -1.18 34.12 -2.27
CA GLU A 328 -1.11 34.96 -3.46
C GLU A 328 -0.34 34.18 -4.55
N SER A 329 -1.03 33.86 -5.64
CA SER A 329 -0.38 33.25 -6.81
C SER A 329 0.76 34.17 -7.25
N SER A 330 1.99 33.81 -6.90
CA SER A 330 3.17 34.53 -7.36
C SER A 330 3.22 34.36 -8.88
N THR A 331 2.87 35.42 -9.58
CA THR A 331 3.05 35.57 -11.03
C THR A 331 4.52 35.70 -11.43
N ALA A 332 5.45 35.73 -10.46
CA ALA A 332 6.86 35.57 -10.74
C ALA A 332 7.05 34.21 -11.43
N MET A 333 7.31 34.27 -12.73
CA MET A 333 7.70 33.10 -13.51
C MET A 333 8.79 32.36 -12.73
N ASP A 334 8.49 31.16 -12.28
CA ASP A 334 9.48 30.32 -11.62
C ASP A 334 10.65 30.19 -12.61
N THR A 335 11.87 30.37 -12.15
CA THR A 335 13.05 30.16 -12.99
C THR A 335 13.04 28.76 -13.63
N GLN A 336 12.29 27.83 -13.06
CA GLN A 336 12.05 26.49 -13.58
C GLN A 336 11.06 26.47 -14.75
N ASP A 337 10.03 27.32 -14.75
CA ASP A 337 9.12 27.46 -15.90
C ASP A 337 9.84 28.10 -17.09
N LEU A 338 10.80 28.99 -16.83
CA LEU A 338 11.68 29.55 -17.88
C LEU A 338 12.58 28.48 -18.50
N LEU A 339 13.12 27.54 -17.70
CA LEU A 339 13.96 26.46 -18.20
C LEU A 339 13.15 25.37 -18.95
N SER A 340 11.85 25.22 -18.68
CA SER A 340 11.00 24.29 -19.42
C SER A 340 10.61 24.79 -20.81
N LEU A 341 10.82 26.09 -21.11
CA LEU A 341 10.58 26.71 -22.40
C LEU A 341 11.74 26.57 -23.40
N TRP A 342 12.90 26.12 -22.93
CA TRP A 342 14.08 25.82 -23.75
C TRP A 342 14.32 24.31 -23.79
#